data_163bd62601b5ea2fafc395386fce2b35
#
_entry.id   163bd62601b5ea2fafc395386fce2b35
#
_cell.length_a   1.000
_cell.length_b   1.000
_cell.length_c   1.000
_cell.angle_alpha   90.00
_cell.angle_beta   90.00
_cell.angle_gamma   90.00
#
_symmetry.space_group_name_H-M   'P 1'
#
loop_
_entity.id
_entity.type
_entity.pdbx_description
1 polymer ?
#
loop_
_entity_poly.entity_id
_entity_poly.type
_entity_poly.pdbx_seq_one_letter_code
_entity_poly.pdbx_strand_id
1 'polypeptide(L)'
;MSTYISLTNELLRRMGEVTLDSTEFDGARNIQSLAKNAVNSSIRELMHSAQEWPFALVTYPQTLTVGTGQYSFPADCSSVDWESIYLKKLEAADNDPSRLSVLTYTDYLDNHRPGEDMNGTGGYGVPIAAYQTQESKFGVTPLPDQAYVVEYKYWSFPADLVESTDVCIVPDRFTNVLIDGAMFYMLMFRSNEQGAAIYKDKFDNGIRVMRRVLLDEPLYMRSTMIVKPSFNPRVF
;
A
#
# COMPACT_ATOMS: atom_id res chain seq x y z
N MET A 1 5.66 18.04 -6.99
CA MET A 1 4.59 17.31 -6.32
C MET A 1 3.43 18.24 -6.05
N SER A 2 2.23 17.81 -6.37
CA SER A 2 1.02 18.64 -6.25
C SER A 2 0.61 18.79 -4.80
N THR A 3 0.37 20.01 -4.34
CA THR A 3 -0.11 20.31 -3.00
C THR A 3 -1.63 20.19 -2.92
N TYR A 4 -2.17 20.00 -1.71
CA TYR A 4 -3.61 19.87 -1.50
C TYR A 4 -4.37 21.10 -2.04
N ILE A 5 -3.87 22.32 -1.74
CA ILE A 5 -4.46 23.54 -2.26
C ILE A 5 -4.40 23.61 -3.79
N SER A 6 -3.33 23.13 -4.41
CA SER A 6 -3.22 23.16 -5.88
C SER A 6 -4.23 22.24 -6.56
N LEU A 7 -4.43 21.04 -6.00
CA LEU A 7 -5.44 20.07 -6.45
C LEU A 7 -6.85 20.60 -6.28
N THR A 8 -7.16 21.14 -5.09
CA THR A 8 -8.46 21.71 -4.80
C THR A 8 -8.79 22.89 -5.71
N ASN A 9 -7.82 23.79 -5.93
CA ASN A 9 -8.00 24.95 -6.80
C ASN A 9 -8.15 24.57 -8.28
N GLU A 10 -7.44 23.52 -8.73
CA GLU A 10 -7.64 23.00 -10.09
C GLU A 10 -9.06 22.43 -10.27
N LEU A 11 -9.56 21.71 -9.27
CA LEU A 11 -10.92 21.20 -9.27
C LEU A 11 -11.94 22.35 -9.30
N LEU A 12 -11.78 23.37 -8.43
CA LEU A 12 -12.67 24.54 -8.38
C LEU A 12 -12.68 25.31 -9.70
N ARG A 13 -11.50 25.50 -10.34
CA ARG A 13 -11.43 26.14 -11.67
C ARG A 13 -12.22 25.38 -12.72
N ARG A 14 -12.12 24.04 -12.75
CA ARG A 14 -12.93 23.22 -13.70
C ARG A 14 -14.43 23.28 -13.44
N MET A 15 -14.79 23.57 -12.20
CA MET A 15 -16.21 23.75 -11.79
C MET A 15 -16.72 25.20 -12.03
N GLY A 16 -15.83 26.14 -12.40
CA GLY A 16 -16.16 27.56 -12.53
C GLY A 16 -16.37 28.27 -11.19
N GLU A 17 -15.78 27.74 -10.12
CA GLU A 17 -15.89 28.28 -8.77
C GLU A 17 -14.67 29.09 -8.36
N VAL A 18 -14.82 29.91 -7.31
CA VAL A 18 -13.75 30.74 -6.78
C VAL A 18 -12.68 29.86 -6.11
N THR A 19 -11.42 30.09 -6.46
CA THR A 19 -10.28 29.41 -5.87
C THR A 19 -10.02 29.89 -4.43
N LEU A 20 -9.39 29.02 -3.63
CA LEU A 20 -8.99 29.31 -2.26
C LEU A 20 -7.59 29.89 -2.20
N ASP A 21 -7.36 30.85 -1.31
CA ASP A 21 -6.03 31.25 -0.87
C ASP A 21 -5.59 30.39 0.34
N SER A 22 -4.28 30.35 0.60
CA SER A 22 -3.71 29.57 1.71
C SER A 22 -4.27 29.96 3.08
N THR A 23 -4.61 31.25 3.26
CA THR A 23 -5.18 31.77 4.51
C THR A 23 -6.66 31.41 4.71
N GLU A 24 -7.37 31.16 3.62
CA GLU A 24 -8.80 30.79 3.63
C GLU A 24 -9.03 29.28 3.59
N PHE A 25 -7.99 28.52 3.34
CA PHE A 25 -8.08 27.09 3.08
C PHE A 25 -8.70 26.31 4.24
N ASP A 26 -8.32 26.63 5.47
CA ASP A 26 -8.84 25.93 6.67
C ASP A 26 -10.27 26.34 6.99
N GLY A 27 -10.63 27.58 6.67
CA GLY A 27 -11.98 28.12 6.82
C GLY A 27 -12.93 27.82 5.65
N ALA A 28 -12.52 26.99 4.68
CA ALA A 28 -13.30 26.67 3.49
C ALA A 28 -14.69 26.12 3.84
N ARG A 29 -15.73 26.66 3.18
CA ARG A 29 -17.14 26.30 3.44
C ARG A 29 -17.85 25.89 2.15
N ASN A 30 -19.00 25.26 2.32
CA ASN A 30 -19.90 24.89 1.22
C ASN A 30 -19.16 24.12 0.10
N ILE A 31 -19.22 24.62 -1.13
CA ILE A 31 -18.65 23.98 -2.31
C ILE A 31 -17.14 23.75 -2.22
N GLN A 32 -16.43 24.66 -1.57
CA GLN A 32 -14.98 24.58 -1.38
C GLN A 32 -14.59 23.45 -0.40
N SER A 33 -15.34 23.29 0.69
CA SER A 33 -15.17 22.17 1.62
C SER A 33 -15.47 20.82 0.92
N LEU A 34 -16.51 20.79 0.08
CA LEU A 34 -16.83 19.60 -0.70
C LEU A 34 -15.74 19.27 -1.72
N ALA A 35 -15.14 20.29 -2.33
CA ALA A 35 -14.02 20.10 -3.25
C ALA A 35 -12.81 19.48 -2.53
N LYS A 36 -12.48 19.93 -1.31
CA LYS A 36 -11.46 19.31 -0.47
C LYS A 36 -11.77 17.81 -0.24
N ASN A 37 -12.98 17.51 0.20
CA ASN A 37 -13.40 16.13 0.44
C ASN A 37 -13.40 15.27 -0.83
N ALA A 38 -13.78 15.84 -1.97
CA ALA A 38 -13.76 15.15 -3.26
C ALA A 38 -12.35 14.75 -3.70
N VAL A 39 -11.36 15.63 -3.47
CA VAL A 39 -9.94 15.32 -3.74
C VAL A 39 -9.48 14.15 -2.87
N ASN A 40 -9.72 14.18 -1.55
CA ASN A 40 -9.35 13.07 -0.66
C ASN A 40 -10.07 11.77 -1.04
N SER A 41 -11.34 11.84 -1.42
CA SER A 41 -12.10 10.65 -1.87
C SER A 41 -11.52 10.06 -3.15
N SER A 42 -11.10 10.91 -4.09
CA SER A 42 -10.44 10.46 -5.32
C SER A 42 -9.09 9.78 -5.04
N ILE A 43 -8.29 10.33 -4.11
CA ILE A 43 -7.02 9.72 -3.69
C ILE A 43 -7.27 8.35 -3.04
N ARG A 44 -8.22 8.26 -2.12
CA ARG A 44 -8.57 6.99 -1.46
C ARG A 44 -9.03 5.94 -2.46
N GLU A 45 -9.90 6.29 -3.39
CA GLU A 45 -10.39 5.36 -4.42
C GLU A 45 -9.26 4.89 -5.34
N LEU A 46 -8.35 5.79 -5.73
CA LEU A 46 -7.17 5.44 -6.51
C LEU A 46 -6.26 4.48 -5.73
N MET A 47 -6.01 4.73 -4.44
CA MET A 47 -5.18 3.86 -3.61
C MET A 47 -5.81 2.48 -3.42
N HIS A 48 -7.13 2.40 -3.29
CA HIS A 48 -7.84 1.12 -3.21
C HIS A 48 -7.90 0.35 -4.54
N SER A 49 -7.72 1.01 -5.67
CA SER A 49 -7.77 0.35 -6.99
C SER A 49 -6.62 -0.61 -7.24
N ALA A 50 -5.48 -0.41 -6.58
CA ALA A 50 -4.34 -1.33 -6.53
C ALA A 50 -3.63 -1.19 -5.18
N GLN A 51 -3.25 -2.32 -4.58
CA GLN A 51 -2.59 -2.32 -3.25
C GLN A 51 -1.08 -2.06 -3.34
N GLU A 52 -0.50 -2.21 -4.52
CA GLU A 52 0.97 -2.24 -4.72
C GLU A 52 1.46 -1.09 -5.61
N TRP A 53 1.02 0.13 -5.32
CA TRP A 53 1.53 1.27 -6.05
C TRP A 53 3.01 1.52 -5.73
N PRO A 54 3.93 1.56 -6.74
CA PRO A 54 5.36 1.74 -6.49
C PRO A 54 5.72 3.05 -5.78
N PHE A 55 4.92 4.10 -5.97
CA PHE A 55 5.12 5.38 -5.29
C PHE A 55 4.68 5.36 -3.81
N ALA A 56 3.95 4.35 -3.38
CA ALA A 56 3.54 4.12 -1.99
C ALA A 56 4.46 3.14 -1.24
N LEU A 57 5.49 2.61 -1.91
CA LEU A 57 6.44 1.68 -1.32
C LEU A 57 7.40 2.40 -0.37
N VAL A 58 7.38 2.02 0.90
CA VAL A 58 8.19 2.59 1.97
C VAL A 58 9.12 1.52 2.54
N THR A 59 10.36 1.89 2.81
CA THR A 59 11.30 1.04 3.56
C THR A 59 11.27 1.42 5.02
N TYR A 60 11.03 0.46 5.90
CA TYR A 60 10.90 0.69 7.34
C TYR A 60 11.91 -0.14 8.14
N PRO A 61 12.74 0.50 8.97
CA PRO A 61 13.60 -0.18 9.92
C PRO A 61 12.88 -0.37 11.26
N GLN A 62 12.72 -1.61 11.69
CA GLN A 62 12.16 -1.98 12.99
C GLN A 62 13.26 -2.49 13.90
N THR A 63 13.49 -1.82 15.04
CA THR A 63 14.41 -2.32 16.06
C THR A 63 13.74 -3.43 16.87
N LEU A 64 14.40 -4.56 16.94
CA LEU A 64 13.98 -5.69 17.77
C LEU A 64 14.52 -5.52 19.19
N THR A 65 13.72 -5.91 20.16
CA THR A 65 14.07 -5.95 21.58
C THR A 65 14.27 -7.38 22.05
N VAL A 66 15.25 -7.56 22.96
CA VAL A 66 15.56 -8.87 23.55
C VAL A 66 14.29 -9.52 24.12
N GLY A 67 14.05 -10.75 23.77
CA GLY A 67 12.91 -11.53 24.28
C GLY A 67 11.54 -11.15 23.75
N THR A 68 11.45 -10.18 22.84
CA THR A 68 10.17 -9.79 22.21
C THR A 68 10.04 -10.48 20.86
N GLY A 69 9.04 -11.33 20.72
CA GLY A 69 8.83 -12.12 19.49
C GLY A 69 7.88 -11.49 18.49
N GLN A 70 7.09 -10.47 18.87
CA GLN A 70 6.06 -9.89 18.00
C GLN A 70 6.11 -8.39 17.96
N TYR A 71 5.93 -7.82 16.77
CA TYR A 71 6.01 -6.38 16.49
C TYR A 71 4.83 -5.94 15.64
N SER A 72 4.28 -4.76 15.93
CA SER A 72 3.20 -4.17 15.15
C SER A 72 3.76 -3.50 13.89
N PHE A 73 3.04 -3.62 12.78
CA PHE A 73 3.32 -2.80 11.61
C PHE A 73 2.97 -1.33 11.85
N PRO A 74 3.56 -0.40 11.10
CA PRO A 74 3.14 1.00 11.10
C PRO A 74 1.64 1.14 10.82
N ALA A 75 1.01 2.19 11.39
CA ALA A 75 -0.44 2.39 11.26
C ALA A 75 -0.92 2.63 9.82
N ASP A 76 -0.04 3.12 8.97
CA ASP A 76 -0.28 3.37 7.54
C ASP A 76 0.05 2.16 6.64
N CYS A 77 0.44 1.02 7.23
CA CYS A 77 0.78 -0.17 6.48
C CYS A 77 -0.49 -0.83 5.89
N SER A 78 -0.55 -0.89 4.56
CA SER A 78 -1.62 -1.59 3.82
C SER A 78 -1.24 -3.04 3.50
N SER A 79 -0.04 -3.26 2.98
CA SER A 79 0.47 -4.57 2.60
C SER A 79 1.99 -4.61 2.78
N VAL A 80 2.53 -5.76 3.11
CA VAL A 80 3.96 -5.96 3.36
C VAL A 80 4.56 -6.80 2.25
N ASP A 81 5.70 -6.35 1.72
CA ASP A 81 6.54 -7.16 0.84
C ASP A 81 7.40 -8.12 1.68
N TRP A 82 6.86 -9.31 1.92
CA TRP A 82 7.50 -10.35 2.72
C TRP A 82 8.85 -10.83 2.14
N GLU A 83 9.06 -10.64 0.84
CA GLU A 83 10.32 -11.00 0.21
C GLU A 83 11.43 -10.01 0.50
N SER A 84 11.10 -8.80 0.96
CA SER A 84 12.05 -7.73 1.26
C SER A 84 12.58 -7.74 2.69
N ILE A 85 12.21 -8.72 3.53
CA ILE A 85 12.58 -8.72 4.95
C ILE A 85 14.01 -9.15 5.14
N TYR A 86 14.84 -8.24 5.70
CA TYR A 86 16.24 -8.45 6.00
C TYR A 86 16.56 -8.10 7.44
N LEU A 87 17.45 -8.90 8.04
CA LEU A 87 18.04 -8.64 9.35
C LEU A 87 19.36 -7.92 9.19
N LYS A 88 19.50 -6.76 9.85
CA LYS A 88 20.78 -6.05 10.02
C LYS A 88 21.28 -6.21 11.46
N LYS A 89 22.54 -6.57 11.66
CA LYS A 89 23.14 -6.55 12.98
C LYS A 89 23.50 -5.11 13.34
N LEU A 90 23.18 -4.69 14.58
CA LEU A 90 23.45 -3.33 15.04
C LEU A 90 24.95 -3.06 15.24
N GLU A 91 25.71 -4.09 15.55
CA GLU A 91 27.15 -4.04 15.81
C GLU A 91 27.84 -5.16 15.06
N ALA A 92 28.47 -4.88 13.96
CA ALA A 92 29.59 -5.68 13.45
C ALA A 92 30.17 -5.09 12.18
N ALA A 93 31.49 -5.32 12.02
CA ALA A 93 32.20 -5.15 10.78
C ALA A 93 31.64 -6.02 9.62
N ASP A 94 30.80 -7.01 9.92
CA ASP A 94 30.04 -7.82 8.97
C ASP A 94 28.60 -7.27 8.85
N ASN A 95 28.46 -6.21 8.09
CA ASN A 95 27.17 -5.65 7.64
C ASN A 95 26.55 -6.51 6.54
N ASP A 96 26.64 -7.82 6.60
CA ASP A 96 26.00 -8.68 5.61
C ASP A 96 24.53 -8.86 6.03
N PRO A 97 23.57 -8.19 5.34
CA PRO A 97 22.16 -8.32 5.66
C PRO A 97 21.71 -9.74 5.32
N SER A 98 21.26 -10.48 6.31
CA SER A 98 20.71 -11.81 6.08
C SER A 98 19.21 -11.71 5.84
N ARG A 99 18.76 -12.29 4.71
CA ARG A 99 17.33 -12.39 4.42
C ARG A 99 16.68 -13.36 5.39
N LEU A 100 15.57 -12.94 6.01
CA LEU A 100 14.78 -13.82 6.86
C LEU A 100 13.90 -14.75 6.00
N SER A 101 13.78 -16.00 6.42
CA SER A 101 12.82 -16.93 5.84
C SER A 101 11.40 -16.51 6.22
N VAL A 102 10.47 -16.60 5.28
CA VAL A 102 9.05 -16.31 5.57
C VAL A 102 8.35 -17.61 5.89
N LEU A 103 7.75 -17.69 7.08
CA LEU A 103 7.00 -18.86 7.54
C LEU A 103 5.49 -18.54 7.56
N THR A 104 4.69 -19.56 7.35
CA THR A 104 3.28 -19.47 7.69
C THR A 104 3.11 -19.52 9.21
N TYR A 105 2.03 -18.95 9.74
CA TYR A 105 1.77 -19.02 11.19
C TYR A 105 1.63 -20.45 11.71
N THR A 106 1.09 -21.34 10.90
CA THR A 106 0.98 -22.76 11.22
C THR A 106 2.36 -23.43 11.33
N ASP A 107 3.24 -23.18 10.35
CA ASP A 107 4.61 -23.72 10.40
C ASP A 107 5.39 -23.22 11.62
N TYR A 108 5.18 -21.96 12.01
CA TYR A 108 5.76 -21.44 13.25
C TYR A 108 5.25 -22.21 14.48
N LEU A 109 3.92 -22.40 14.57
CA LEU A 109 3.31 -23.11 15.73
C LEU A 109 3.79 -24.55 15.83
N ASP A 110 3.94 -25.24 14.72
CA ASP A 110 4.29 -26.67 14.70
C ASP A 110 5.78 -26.92 14.95
N ASN A 111 6.65 -26.08 14.39
CA ASN A 111 8.09 -26.37 14.33
C ASN A 111 8.94 -25.48 15.24
N HIS A 112 8.51 -24.26 15.56
CA HIS A 112 9.34 -23.28 16.28
C HIS A 112 8.85 -22.97 17.69
N ARG A 113 7.56 -22.76 17.86
CA ARG A 113 6.97 -22.43 19.15
C ARG A 113 7.28 -23.45 20.26
N PRO A 114 7.24 -24.78 20.02
CA PRO A 114 7.56 -25.74 21.08
C PRO A 114 9.00 -25.60 21.61
N GLY A 115 9.94 -25.19 20.74
CA GLY A 115 11.33 -24.93 21.13
C GLY A 115 11.49 -23.68 21.98
N GLU A 116 10.69 -22.66 21.72
CA GLU A 116 10.69 -21.41 22.48
C GLU A 116 10.04 -21.59 23.88
N ASP A 117 8.96 -22.38 23.97
CA ASP A 117 8.23 -22.62 25.22
C ASP A 117 8.93 -23.63 26.15
N MET A 118 9.64 -24.64 25.59
CA MET A 118 10.21 -25.74 26.37
C MET A 118 11.51 -25.40 27.10
N ASN A 119 12.20 -24.38 26.67
CA ASN A 119 13.54 -24.09 27.18
C ASN A 119 13.63 -22.84 28.01
N GLY A 120 12.88 -22.55 28.99
CA GLY A 120 12.94 -21.41 29.94
C GLY A 120 14.17 -20.45 29.92
N THR A 121 15.20 -20.80 29.13
CA THR A 121 16.41 -20.03 28.79
C THR A 121 16.89 -20.25 27.35
N GLY A 122 16.20 -21.03 26.52
CA GLY A 122 16.78 -21.61 25.30
C GLY A 122 16.19 -21.16 23.97
N GLY A 123 15.18 -20.32 23.98
CA GLY A 123 14.55 -19.84 22.73
C GLY A 123 15.16 -18.55 22.15
N TYR A 124 16.28 -18.08 22.70
CA TYR A 124 16.93 -16.84 22.28
C TYR A 124 18.04 -17.09 21.28
N GLY A 125 18.08 -16.26 20.26
CA GLY A 125 19.14 -16.34 19.25
C GLY A 125 18.99 -15.28 18.18
N VAL A 126 19.84 -15.38 17.15
CA VAL A 126 19.71 -14.53 15.95
C VAL A 126 18.44 -14.93 15.21
N PRO A 127 17.49 -14.01 14.96
CA PRO A 127 16.31 -14.30 14.17
C PRO A 127 16.68 -14.82 12.76
N ILE A 128 16.08 -15.92 12.35
CA ILE A 128 16.29 -16.55 11.04
C ILE A 128 15.05 -16.54 10.18
N ALA A 129 13.88 -16.39 10.80
CA ALA A 129 12.62 -16.38 10.09
C ALA A 129 11.66 -15.33 10.67
N ALA A 130 10.74 -14.87 9.82
CA ALA A 130 9.62 -14.00 10.15
C ALA A 130 8.31 -14.65 9.74
N TYR A 131 7.24 -14.36 10.47
CA TYR A 131 5.90 -14.87 10.18
C TYR A 131 4.83 -13.81 10.44
N GLN A 132 3.74 -13.88 9.70
CA GLN A 132 2.59 -13.00 9.94
C GLN A 132 1.72 -13.56 11.05
N THR A 133 1.32 -12.68 11.99
CA THR A 133 0.36 -13.03 13.03
C THR A 133 -1.05 -12.55 12.66
N GLN A 134 -2.07 -12.93 13.43
CA GLN A 134 -3.48 -12.62 13.14
C GLN A 134 -3.84 -11.13 13.29
N GLU A 135 -3.07 -10.34 14.03
CA GLU A 135 -3.44 -8.96 14.44
C GLU A 135 -2.65 -7.86 13.73
N SER A 136 -2.39 -7.98 12.44
CA SER A 136 -1.55 -6.99 11.72
C SER A 136 -0.18 -6.78 12.38
N LYS A 137 0.39 -7.87 12.90
CA LYS A 137 1.73 -7.93 13.49
C LYS A 137 2.56 -8.95 12.75
N PHE A 138 3.85 -8.83 12.86
CA PHE A 138 4.78 -9.89 12.46
C PHE A 138 5.51 -10.43 13.66
N GLY A 139 5.88 -11.68 13.58
CA GLY A 139 6.73 -12.32 14.58
C GLY A 139 8.07 -12.67 13.97
N VAL A 140 9.06 -12.87 14.84
CA VAL A 140 10.38 -13.36 14.48
C VAL A 140 10.72 -14.58 15.32
N THR A 141 11.45 -15.52 14.73
CA THR A 141 11.90 -16.73 15.43
C THR A 141 13.34 -17.06 15.02
N PRO A 142 14.21 -17.53 15.97
CA PRO A 142 14.02 -17.54 17.41
C PRO A 142 13.87 -16.12 18.01
N LEU A 143 13.52 -16.05 19.29
CA LEU A 143 13.43 -14.77 20.02
C LEU A 143 14.79 -14.06 20.00
N PRO A 144 14.85 -12.73 19.78
CA PRO A 144 16.10 -11.99 19.74
C PRO A 144 16.88 -12.11 21.06
N ASP A 145 18.15 -12.47 20.98
CA ASP A 145 19.11 -12.51 22.10
C ASP A 145 19.78 -11.15 22.36
N GLN A 146 19.75 -10.27 21.38
CA GLN A 146 20.24 -8.89 21.46
C GLN A 146 19.40 -7.97 20.58
N ALA A 147 19.71 -6.67 20.57
CA ALA A 147 19.06 -5.73 19.68
C ALA A 147 19.50 -5.96 18.23
N TYR A 148 18.55 -6.17 17.33
CA TYR A 148 18.76 -6.25 15.89
C TYR A 148 17.87 -5.20 15.21
N VAL A 149 18.15 -4.89 13.96
CA VAL A 149 17.27 -4.10 13.11
C VAL A 149 16.79 -4.98 11.97
N VAL A 150 15.48 -5.15 11.89
CA VAL A 150 14.83 -5.76 10.73
C VAL A 150 14.38 -4.63 9.81
N GLU A 151 14.79 -4.70 8.56
CA GLU A 151 14.34 -3.76 7.53
C GLU A 151 13.43 -4.49 6.57
N TYR A 152 12.27 -3.92 6.31
CA TYR A 152 11.29 -4.45 5.36
C TYR A 152 10.63 -3.33 4.58
N LYS A 153 10.05 -3.70 3.45
CA LYS A 153 9.26 -2.79 2.62
C LYS A 153 7.78 -3.06 2.78
N TYR A 154 7.00 -2.01 2.76
CA TYR A 154 5.56 -2.11 2.78
C TYR A 154 4.94 -1.02 1.92
N TRP A 155 3.74 -1.27 1.40
CA TRP A 155 2.95 -0.27 0.72
C TRP A 155 2.13 0.49 1.76
N SER A 156 2.35 1.81 1.80
CA SER A 156 1.63 2.68 2.72
C SER A 156 0.29 3.11 2.12
N PHE A 157 -0.72 3.21 2.97
CA PHE A 157 -1.97 3.87 2.65
C PHE A 157 -1.93 5.29 3.26
N PRO A 158 -1.85 6.34 2.43
CA PRO A 158 -1.68 7.69 2.95
C PRO A 158 -2.90 8.15 3.73
N ALA A 159 -2.67 8.91 4.78
CA ALA A 159 -3.72 9.65 5.47
C ALA A 159 -4.34 10.71 4.54
N ASP A 160 -5.55 11.14 4.87
CA ASP A 160 -6.19 12.25 4.16
C ASP A 160 -5.34 13.52 4.27
N LEU A 161 -5.29 14.28 3.18
CA LEU A 161 -4.67 15.59 3.17
C LEU A 161 -5.51 16.56 4.03
N VAL A 162 -4.88 17.32 4.90
CA VAL A 162 -5.53 18.24 5.84
C VAL A 162 -5.10 19.67 5.57
N GLU A 163 -3.79 19.92 5.61
CA GLU A 163 -3.20 21.24 5.46
C GLU A 163 -3.07 21.66 3.99
N SER A 164 -3.13 22.95 3.72
CA SER A 164 -3.00 23.50 2.35
C SER A 164 -1.68 23.09 1.69
N THR A 165 -0.63 22.91 2.49
CA THR A 165 0.73 22.57 2.07
C THR A 165 0.98 21.08 1.95
N ASP A 166 0.04 20.23 2.39
CA ASP A 166 0.18 18.78 2.29
C ASP A 166 0.43 18.35 0.86
N VAL A 167 1.37 17.46 0.69
CA VAL A 167 1.82 17.00 -0.61
C VAL A 167 1.17 15.65 -0.93
N CYS A 168 0.55 15.59 -2.11
CA CYS A 168 -0.05 14.35 -2.59
C CYS A 168 1.05 13.33 -2.94
N ILE A 169 0.89 12.08 -2.48
CA ILE A 169 1.82 10.99 -2.77
C ILE A 169 1.82 10.59 -4.26
N VAL A 170 0.71 10.85 -4.96
CA VAL A 170 0.57 10.49 -6.38
C VAL A 170 1.45 11.39 -7.25
N PRO A 171 2.25 10.82 -8.18
CA PRO A 171 3.12 11.59 -9.05
C PRO A 171 2.37 12.63 -9.91
N ASP A 172 2.97 13.83 -10.09
CA ASP A 172 2.36 14.97 -10.79
C ASP A 172 1.82 14.64 -12.19
N ARG A 173 2.47 13.71 -12.90
CA ARG A 173 2.02 13.27 -14.23
C ARG A 173 0.61 12.68 -14.24
N PHE A 174 0.10 12.25 -13.09
CA PHE A 174 -1.22 11.65 -12.93
C PHE A 174 -2.22 12.56 -12.19
N THR A 175 -1.87 13.83 -11.95
CA THR A 175 -2.75 14.80 -11.31
C THR A 175 -4.12 14.89 -12.01
N ASN A 176 -4.13 14.82 -13.34
CA ASN A 176 -5.39 14.86 -14.10
C ASN A 176 -6.33 13.70 -13.76
N VAL A 177 -5.79 12.52 -13.47
CA VAL A 177 -6.60 11.36 -13.07
C VAL A 177 -7.30 11.65 -11.74
N LEU A 178 -6.55 12.19 -10.75
CA LEU A 178 -7.12 12.60 -9.46
C LEU A 178 -8.24 13.64 -9.61
N ILE A 179 -8.00 14.64 -10.47
CA ILE A 179 -8.98 15.69 -10.70
C ILE A 179 -10.24 15.15 -11.40
N ASP A 180 -10.08 14.21 -12.34
CA ASP A 180 -11.24 13.57 -12.98
C ASP A 180 -12.06 12.75 -11.97
N GLY A 181 -11.42 12.04 -11.03
CA GLY A 181 -12.08 11.37 -9.93
C GLY A 181 -12.78 12.36 -8.97
N ALA A 182 -12.13 13.45 -8.61
CA ALA A 182 -12.72 14.49 -7.78
C ALA A 182 -13.92 15.17 -8.48
N MET A 183 -13.85 15.40 -9.80
CA MET A 183 -14.97 15.90 -10.60
C MET A 183 -16.18 14.97 -10.58
N PHE A 184 -15.95 13.66 -10.62
CA PHE A 184 -17.03 12.67 -10.46
C PHE A 184 -17.79 12.90 -9.15
N TYR A 185 -17.09 12.99 -8.01
CA TYR A 185 -17.74 13.23 -6.70
C TYR A 185 -18.47 14.56 -6.64
N MET A 186 -17.89 15.62 -7.19
CA MET A 186 -18.51 16.94 -7.21
C MET A 186 -19.78 16.99 -8.05
N LEU A 187 -19.81 16.31 -9.21
CA LEU A 187 -20.99 16.24 -10.07
C LEU A 187 -22.08 15.36 -9.49
N MET A 188 -21.72 14.26 -8.82
CA MET A 188 -22.66 13.46 -8.03
C MET A 188 -23.33 14.31 -6.95
N PHE A 189 -22.56 15.12 -6.22
CA PHE A 189 -23.10 16.03 -5.22
C PHE A 189 -24.09 17.05 -5.81
N ARG A 190 -23.84 17.51 -7.05
CA ARG A 190 -24.75 18.43 -7.77
C ARG A 190 -25.92 17.71 -8.47
N SER A 191 -26.12 16.43 -8.24
CA SER A 191 -27.14 15.60 -8.90
C SER A 191 -27.05 15.61 -10.43
N ASN A 192 -25.86 15.81 -10.97
CA ASN A 192 -25.59 15.74 -12.41
C ASN A 192 -25.03 14.35 -12.76
N GLU A 193 -25.90 13.35 -12.81
CA GLU A 193 -25.52 11.95 -13.03
C GLU A 193 -24.86 11.72 -14.41
N GLN A 194 -25.34 12.41 -15.44
CA GLN A 194 -24.76 12.26 -16.80
C GLN A 194 -23.31 12.78 -16.87
N GLY A 195 -23.07 13.95 -16.29
CA GLY A 195 -21.72 14.50 -16.18
C GLY A 195 -20.82 13.62 -15.32
N ALA A 196 -21.34 13.14 -14.19
CA ALA A 196 -20.61 12.25 -13.29
C ALA A 196 -20.18 10.95 -13.98
N ALA A 197 -21.05 10.30 -14.75
CA ALA A 197 -20.72 9.08 -15.48
C ALA A 197 -19.54 9.29 -16.45
N ILE A 198 -19.49 10.40 -17.17
CA ILE A 198 -18.40 10.73 -18.09
C ILE A 198 -17.06 10.85 -17.32
N TYR A 199 -17.07 11.53 -16.16
CA TYR A 199 -15.84 11.69 -15.38
C TYR A 199 -15.44 10.41 -14.67
N LYS A 200 -16.38 9.55 -14.28
CA LYS A 200 -16.10 8.21 -13.77
C LYS A 200 -15.37 7.37 -14.81
N ASP A 201 -15.86 7.34 -16.05
CA ASP A 201 -15.20 6.62 -17.15
C ASP A 201 -13.79 7.13 -17.42
N LYS A 202 -13.57 8.45 -17.38
CA LYS A 202 -12.22 9.05 -17.53
C LYS A 202 -11.30 8.63 -16.39
N PHE A 203 -11.80 8.66 -15.15
CA PHE A 203 -11.05 8.26 -13.97
C PHE A 203 -10.64 6.79 -14.04
N ASP A 204 -11.58 5.89 -14.32
CA ASP A 204 -11.32 4.46 -14.43
C ASP A 204 -10.34 4.14 -15.57
N ASN A 205 -10.45 4.83 -16.70
CA ASN A 205 -9.48 4.70 -17.79
C ASN A 205 -8.10 5.25 -17.38
N GLY A 206 -8.07 6.36 -16.65
CA GLY A 206 -6.84 6.93 -16.08
C GLY A 206 -6.14 5.94 -15.16
N ILE A 207 -6.88 5.29 -14.26
CA ILE A 207 -6.36 4.24 -13.36
C ILE A 207 -5.80 3.06 -14.17
N ARG A 208 -6.50 2.60 -15.21
CA ARG A 208 -6.00 1.51 -16.08
C ARG A 208 -4.69 1.88 -16.76
N VAL A 209 -4.55 3.13 -17.20
CA VAL A 209 -3.29 3.62 -17.79
C VAL A 209 -2.19 3.67 -16.75
N MET A 210 -2.48 4.18 -15.53
CA MET A 210 -1.54 4.21 -14.42
C MET A 210 -1.04 2.81 -14.07
N ARG A 211 -1.94 1.84 -13.94
CA ARG A 211 -1.59 0.44 -13.66
C ARG A 211 -0.66 -0.13 -14.74
N ARG A 212 -0.98 0.06 -16.01
CA ARG A 212 -0.15 -0.41 -17.12
C ARG A 212 1.25 0.20 -17.14
N VAL A 213 1.40 1.44 -16.68
CA VAL A 213 2.68 2.17 -16.70
C VAL A 213 3.51 1.90 -15.46
N LEU A 214 2.87 1.69 -14.31
CA LEU A 214 3.52 1.62 -13.01
C LEU A 214 3.64 0.21 -12.46
N LEU A 215 2.67 -0.65 -12.76
CA LEU A 215 2.67 -2.03 -12.29
C LEU A 215 3.16 -2.92 -13.43
N ASP A 216 4.10 -3.78 -13.10
CA ASP A 216 4.58 -4.83 -14.01
C ASP A 216 3.56 -5.99 -13.99
N GLU A 217 2.32 -5.68 -14.43
CA GLU A 217 1.31 -6.72 -14.56
C GLU A 217 1.78 -7.71 -15.63
N PRO A 218 2.05 -8.97 -15.27
CA PRO A 218 2.38 -9.95 -16.28
C PRO A 218 1.23 -9.99 -17.26
N LEU A 219 1.53 -9.76 -18.53
CA LEU A 219 0.59 -9.98 -19.63
C LEU A 219 0.15 -11.44 -19.56
N TYR A 220 -0.96 -11.68 -18.89
CA TYR A 220 -1.57 -13.01 -18.87
C TYR A 220 -2.09 -13.28 -20.28
N MET A 221 -1.20 -13.78 -21.13
CA MET A 221 -1.65 -14.48 -22.32
C MET A 221 -2.38 -15.73 -21.81
N ARG A 222 -3.69 -15.69 -21.82
CA ARG A 222 -4.49 -16.91 -21.74
C ARG A 222 -4.04 -17.79 -22.91
N SER A 223 -3.10 -18.67 -22.66
CA SER A 223 -2.86 -19.81 -23.50
C SER A 223 -4.10 -20.71 -23.35
N THR A 224 -5.07 -20.49 -24.19
CA THR A 224 -6.14 -21.47 -24.43
C THR A 224 -5.52 -22.64 -25.19
N MET A 225 -4.71 -23.40 -24.51
CA MET A 225 -4.36 -24.74 -24.98
C MET A 225 -5.59 -25.61 -24.72
N ILE A 226 -6.48 -25.65 -25.70
CA ILE A 226 -7.50 -26.69 -25.76
C ILE A 226 -6.74 -27.97 -26.11
N VAL A 227 -6.38 -28.73 -25.06
CA VAL A 227 -5.93 -30.11 -25.23
C VAL A 227 -7.17 -30.87 -25.76
N LYS A 228 -7.24 -31.07 -27.06
CA LYS A 228 -8.19 -32.03 -27.60
C LYS A 228 -7.88 -33.39 -26.99
N PRO A 229 -8.84 -34.03 -26.27
CA PRO A 229 -8.61 -35.39 -25.82
C PRO A 229 -8.38 -36.22 -27.09
N SER A 230 -7.23 -36.88 -27.17
CA SER A 230 -6.97 -37.84 -28.20
C SER A 230 -7.95 -39.00 -28.00
N PHE A 231 -8.99 -38.99 -28.83
CA PHE A 231 -9.88 -40.13 -28.94
C PHE A 231 -9.10 -41.25 -29.66
N ASN A 232 -8.67 -42.23 -28.90
CA ASN A 232 -8.02 -43.42 -29.42
C ASN A 232 -9.12 -44.47 -29.65
N PRO A 233 -9.61 -44.69 -30.87
CA PRO A 233 -10.53 -45.76 -31.13
C PRO A 233 -9.75 -47.08 -31.03
N ARG A 234 -9.96 -47.84 -29.95
CA ARG A 234 -9.57 -49.24 -29.94
C ARG A 234 -10.40 -49.96 -30.99
N VAL A 235 -9.70 -50.35 -32.04
CA VAL A 235 -10.22 -51.31 -33.04
C VAL A 235 -10.17 -52.67 -32.40
N PHE A 236 -11.30 -53.35 -32.36
CA PHE A 236 -11.41 -54.77 -32.06
C PHE A 236 -10.93 -55.60 -33.25
#